data_202299709d3f66d1cbbb8a018612c3ee
#
_entry.id   202299709d3f66d1cbbb8a018612c3ee
#
_cell.length_a   1.000
_cell.length_b   1.000
_cell.length_c   1.000
_cell.angle_alpha   90.00
_cell.angle_beta   90.00
_cell.angle_gamma   90.00
#
_symmetry.space_group_name_H-M   'P 1'
#
loop_
_entity.id
_entity.type
_entity.pdbx_description
1 polymer ?
#
loop_
_entity_poly.entity_id
_entity_poly.type
_entity_poly.pdbx_seq_one_letter_code
_entity_poly.pdbx_strand_id
1 'polypeptide(L)'
;MSAVDKAELQRIAQQVELNRQRMESIEQQVARLEQIRLEQLQTIETLSAIPPNGAKGAMIPLGSGVQIVADIPPKTGAVIDIGSRVQAEKPLDEAIEILTKRTEEILELMNKMKIEFSSIEETTISLANVFNEQIASLQAEQ
;
A
#
# COMPACT_ATOMS: atom_id res chain seq x y z
N MET A 1 7.06 33.14 -31.01
CA MET A 1 6.21 32.03 -30.62
C MET A 1 4.74 32.40 -30.73
N SER A 2 3.95 31.53 -31.30
CA SER A 2 2.51 31.79 -31.46
C SER A 2 1.73 31.58 -30.15
N ALA A 3 0.51 32.13 -30.09
CA ALA A 3 -0.38 31.92 -28.94
C ALA A 3 -0.71 30.44 -28.72
N VAL A 4 -0.71 29.62 -29.80
CA VAL A 4 -0.96 28.18 -29.75
C VAL A 4 0.15 27.49 -28.98
N ASP A 5 1.41 27.90 -29.17
CA ASP A 5 2.55 27.30 -28.46
C ASP A 5 2.53 27.64 -26.97
N LYS A 6 2.10 28.87 -26.61
CA LYS A 6 1.92 29.25 -25.21
C LYS A 6 0.82 28.44 -24.54
N ALA A 7 -0.30 28.23 -25.21
CA ALA A 7 -1.40 27.41 -24.70
C ALA A 7 -0.95 25.94 -24.51
N GLU A 8 -0.17 25.43 -25.46
CA GLU A 8 0.38 24.08 -25.36
C GLU A 8 1.35 23.95 -24.19
N LEU A 9 2.23 24.93 -23.98
CA LEU A 9 3.15 24.93 -22.83
C LEU A 9 2.39 24.93 -21.50
N GLN A 10 1.33 25.72 -21.40
CA GLN A 10 0.49 25.72 -20.21
C GLN A 10 -0.18 24.37 -19.98
N ARG A 11 -0.68 23.75 -21.06
CA ARG A 11 -1.28 22.43 -21.00
C ARG A 11 -0.30 21.38 -20.50
N ILE A 12 0.93 21.40 -21.03
CA ILE A 12 1.99 20.49 -20.61
C ILE A 12 2.33 20.70 -19.13
N ALA A 13 2.50 21.96 -18.71
CA ALA A 13 2.81 22.29 -17.33
C ALA A 13 1.72 21.80 -16.36
N GLN A 14 0.46 21.97 -16.72
CA GLN A 14 -0.67 21.48 -15.94
C GLN A 14 -0.69 19.96 -15.87
N GLN A 15 -0.42 19.29 -16.99
CA GLN A 15 -0.38 17.83 -17.02
C GLN A 15 0.75 17.28 -16.17
N VAL A 16 1.93 17.90 -16.22
CA VAL A 16 3.08 17.52 -15.37
C VAL A 16 2.71 17.66 -13.89
N GLU A 17 2.05 18.74 -13.51
CA GLU A 17 1.63 18.96 -12.13
C GLU A 17 0.59 17.94 -11.67
N LEU A 18 -0.40 17.63 -12.51
CA LEU A 18 -1.39 16.60 -12.21
C LEU A 18 -0.74 15.23 -12.07
N ASN A 19 0.21 14.90 -12.93
CA ASN A 19 0.94 13.65 -12.88
C ASN A 19 1.78 13.55 -11.58
N ARG A 20 2.41 14.65 -11.17
CA ARG A 20 3.16 14.69 -9.91
C ARG A 20 2.26 14.44 -8.71
N GLN A 21 1.07 15.07 -8.70
CA GLN A 21 0.09 14.85 -7.63
C GLN A 21 -0.39 13.39 -7.60
N ARG A 22 -0.63 12.80 -8.78
CA ARG A 22 -1.03 11.40 -8.89
C ARG A 22 0.07 10.48 -8.39
N MET A 23 1.32 10.72 -8.77
CA MET A 23 2.47 9.94 -8.29
C MET A 23 2.61 10.01 -6.78
N GLU A 24 2.47 11.21 -6.21
CA GLU A 24 2.53 11.39 -4.75
C GLU A 24 1.41 10.62 -4.05
N SER A 25 0.19 10.67 -4.60
CA SER A 25 -0.95 9.92 -4.08
C SER A 25 -0.69 8.41 -4.10
N ILE A 26 -0.11 7.90 -5.19
CA ILE A 26 0.25 6.48 -5.32
C ILE A 26 1.28 6.10 -4.27
N GLU A 27 2.33 6.91 -4.09
CA GLU A 27 3.36 6.64 -3.07
C GLU A 27 2.75 6.53 -1.67
N GLN A 28 1.85 7.44 -1.32
CA GLN A 28 1.17 7.42 -0.03
C GLN A 28 0.30 6.18 0.14
N GLN A 29 -0.42 5.79 -0.91
CA GLN A 29 -1.27 4.60 -0.87
C GLN A 29 -0.45 3.32 -0.76
N VAL A 30 0.66 3.22 -1.51
CA VAL A 30 1.57 2.08 -1.44
C VAL A 30 2.18 1.97 -0.04
N ALA A 31 2.60 3.08 0.54
CA ALA A 31 3.15 3.08 1.90
C ALA A 31 2.12 2.59 2.93
N ARG A 32 0.87 3.00 2.79
CA ARG A 32 -0.22 2.57 3.68
C ARG A 32 -0.51 1.08 3.53
N LEU A 33 -0.56 0.60 2.29
CA LEU A 33 -0.78 -0.83 2.00
C LEU A 33 0.37 -1.68 2.54
N GLU A 34 1.61 -1.21 2.44
CA GLU A 34 2.76 -1.91 3.01
C GLU A 34 2.68 -2.03 4.53
N GLN A 35 2.21 -0.98 5.21
CA GLN A 35 1.98 -1.05 6.65
C GLN A 35 0.94 -2.12 7.01
N ILE A 36 -0.16 -2.18 6.27
CA ILE A 36 -1.20 -3.18 6.48
C ILE A 36 -0.64 -4.59 6.22
N ARG A 37 0.13 -4.75 5.14
CA ARG A 37 0.74 -6.03 4.79
C ARG A 37 1.69 -6.54 5.87
N LEU A 38 2.55 -5.67 6.39
CA LEU A 38 3.49 -6.01 7.46
C LEU A 38 2.77 -6.42 8.74
N GLU A 39 1.70 -5.70 9.09
CA GLU A 39 0.87 -6.04 10.25
C GLU A 39 0.21 -7.41 10.08
N GLN A 40 -0.31 -7.71 8.90
CA GLN A 40 -0.89 -9.02 8.58
C GLN A 40 0.15 -10.14 8.69
N LEU A 41 1.35 -9.92 8.15
CA LEU A 41 2.43 -10.91 8.23
C LEU A 41 2.84 -11.19 9.68
N GLN A 42 2.91 -10.15 10.50
CA GLN A 42 3.22 -10.28 11.91
C GLN A 42 2.12 -11.07 12.64
N THR A 43 0.86 -10.81 12.33
CA THR A 43 -0.28 -11.53 12.89
C THR A 43 -0.24 -13.01 12.49
N ILE A 44 0.08 -13.31 11.23
CA ILE A 44 0.24 -14.69 10.75
C ILE A 44 1.34 -15.41 11.54
N GLU A 45 2.47 -14.74 11.75
CA GLU A 45 3.58 -15.29 12.52
C GLU A 45 3.15 -15.61 13.95
N THR A 46 2.43 -14.69 14.59
CA THR A 46 1.94 -14.87 15.96
C THR A 46 0.93 -16.03 16.04
N LEU A 47 -0.02 -16.10 15.12
CA LEU A 47 -0.99 -17.20 15.07
C LEU A 47 -0.31 -18.55 14.84
N SER A 48 0.71 -18.58 13.98
CA SER A 48 1.46 -19.79 13.66
C SER A 48 2.27 -20.30 14.84
N ALA A 49 2.62 -19.44 15.78
CA ALA A 49 3.38 -19.79 16.97
C ALA A 49 2.52 -20.41 18.08
N ILE A 50 1.19 -20.32 17.97
CA ILE A 50 0.29 -20.91 18.97
C ILE A 50 0.20 -22.42 18.76
N PRO A 51 0.60 -23.24 19.76
CA PRO A 51 0.55 -24.71 19.61
C PRO A 51 -0.90 -25.21 19.51
N PRO A 52 -1.16 -26.33 18.77
CA PRO A 52 -2.50 -26.91 18.68
C PRO A 52 -3.10 -27.30 20.05
N ASN A 53 -2.25 -27.66 21.00
CA ASN A 53 -2.65 -28.04 22.35
C ASN A 53 -2.85 -26.84 23.29
N GLY A 54 -2.78 -25.61 22.74
CA GLY A 54 -2.84 -24.40 23.53
C GLY A 54 -1.50 -24.03 24.15
N ALA A 55 -1.52 -23.02 25.01
CA ALA A 55 -0.32 -22.57 25.70
C ALA A 55 -0.69 -22.10 27.11
N LYS A 56 0.14 -22.43 28.08
CA LYS A 56 -0.01 -21.92 29.44
C LYS A 56 0.95 -20.76 29.67
N GLY A 57 0.49 -19.74 30.37
CA GLY A 57 1.33 -18.60 30.70
C GLY A 57 1.74 -17.78 29.47
N ALA A 58 0.90 -17.73 28.46
CA ALA A 58 1.17 -16.93 27.28
C ALA A 58 1.11 -15.44 27.63
N MET A 59 2.06 -14.67 27.10
CA MET A 59 2.07 -13.22 27.28
C MET A 59 1.39 -12.55 26.10
N ILE A 60 0.28 -11.87 26.39
CA ILE A 60 -0.54 -11.21 25.39
C ILE A 60 -0.27 -9.70 25.47
N PRO A 61 0.29 -9.08 24.41
CA PRO A 61 0.60 -7.66 24.45
C PRO A 61 -0.69 -6.82 24.38
N LEU A 62 -0.76 -5.82 25.24
CA LEU A 62 -1.87 -4.85 25.27
C LEU A 62 -1.47 -3.50 24.68
N GLY A 63 -0.20 -3.29 24.39
CA GLY A 63 0.34 -2.01 23.95
C GLY A 63 1.11 -1.30 25.05
N SER A 64 1.88 -0.30 24.70
CA SER A 64 2.67 0.54 25.63
C SER A 64 3.61 -0.27 26.55
N GLY A 65 4.13 -1.40 26.06
CA GLY A 65 5.01 -2.27 26.83
C GLY A 65 4.31 -3.12 27.89
N VAL A 66 2.98 -3.08 27.95
CA VAL A 66 2.18 -3.86 28.91
C VAL A 66 1.74 -5.16 28.26
N GLN A 67 1.90 -6.25 29.00
CA GLN A 67 1.47 -7.58 28.61
C GLN A 67 0.63 -8.19 29.71
N ILE A 68 -0.32 -9.03 29.33
CA ILE A 68 -1.11 -9.83 30.27
C ILE A 68 -0.75 -11.29 30.11
N VAL A 69 -0.66 -12.02 31.22
CA VAL A 69 -0.42 -13.45 31.21
C VAL A 69 -1.78 -14.15 31.17
N ALA A 70 -1.96 -15.05 30.21
CA ALA A 70 -3.20 -15.80 30.05
C ALA A 70 -2.93 -17.19 29.51
N ASP A 71 -3.85 -18.11 29.79
CA ASP A 71 -3.79 -19.45 29.22
C ASP A 71 -4.62 -19.51 27.94
N ILE A 72 -4.09 -20.16 26.93
CA ILE A 72 -4.78 -20.42 25.65
C ILE A 72 -5.22 -21.89 25.68
N PRO A 73 -6.54 -22.16 25.72
CA PRO A 73 -7.03 -23.54 25.70
C PRO A 73 -6.70 -24.28 24.41
N PRO A 74 -6.66 -25.61 24.41
CA PRO A 74 -6.58 -26.39 23.18
C PRO A 74 -7.73 -26.03 22.24
N LYS A 75 -7.48 -26.05 20.94
CA LYS A 75 -8.48 -25.77 19.89
C LYS A 75 -9.05 -24.36 19.96
N THR A 76 -8.32 -23.43 20.54
CA THR A 76 -8.72 -22.02 20.53
C THR A 76 -8.75 -21.52 19.08
N GLY A 77 -9.85 -20.86 18.70
CA GLY A 77 -9.97 -20.20 17.42
C GLY A 77 -9.56 -18.73 17.49
N ALA A 78 -9.51 -18.09 16.34
CA ALA A 78 -9.30 -16.66 16.21
C ALA A 78 -10.58 -15.98 15.73
N VAL A 79 -10.90 -14.82 16.30
CA VAL A 79 -11.99 -13.99 15.81
C VAL A 79 -11.42 -13.08 14.72
N ILE A 80 -11.92 -13.21 13.51
CA ILE A 80 -11.43 -12.47 12.36
C ILE A 80 -12.58 -11.68 11.72
N ASP A 81 -12.27 -10.48 11.25
CA ASP A 81 -13.19 -9.65 10.49
C ASP A 81 -13.33 -10.23 9.07
N ILE A 82 -14.55 -10.58 8.68
CA ILE A 82 -14.85 -11.17 7.38
C ILE A 82 -15.53 -10.18 6.42
N GLY A 83 -15.65 -8.90 6.79
CA GLY A 83 -16.25 -7.85 6.01
C GLY A 83 -17.53 -7.30 6.61
N SER A 84 -17.92 -6.10 6.19
CA SER A 84 -19.17 -5.44 6.61
C SER A 84 -19.38 -5.38 8.12
N ARG A 85 -18.29 -5.23 8.89
CA ARG A 85 -18.29 -5.20 10.37
C ARG A 85 -18.77 -6.52 11.00
N VAL A 86 -18.72 -7.61 10.23
CA VAL A 86 -19.03 -8.94 10.73
C VAL A 86 -17.76 -9.64 11.13
N GLN A 87 -17.73 -10.16 12.36
CA GLN A 87 -16.63 -10.96 12.86
C GLN A 87 -17.07 -12.41 12.99
N ALA A 88 -16.16 -13.32 12.70
CA ALA A 88 -16.41 -14.75 12.82
C ALA A 88 -15.24 -15.41 13.54
N GLU A 89 -15.56 -16.38 14.39
CA GLU A 89 -14.55 -17.24 14.97
C GLU A 89 -14.18 -18.35 13.99
N LYS A 90 -12.89 -18.51 13.73
CA LYS A 90 -12.35 -19.49 12.80
C LYS A 90 -11.24 -20.29 13.50
N PRO A 91 -11.03 -21.56 13.13
CA PRO A 91 -9.84 -22.27 13.55
C PRO A 91 -8.58 -21.49 13.16
N LEU A 92 -7.48 -21.65 13.92
CA LEU A 92 -6.27 -20.87 13.67
C LEU A 92 -5.70 -21.06 12.27
N ASP A 93 -5.72 -22.29 11.76
CA ASP A 93 -5.26 -22.61 10.40
C ASP A 93 -6.08 -21.90 9.33
N GLU A 94 -7.40 -21.84 9.48
CA GLU A 94 -8.28 -21.10 8.55
C GLU A 94 -8.03 -19.58 8.64
N ALA A 95 -7.84 -19.05 9.85
CA ALA A 95 -7.54 -17.64 10.03
C ALA A 95 -6.21 -17.27 9.35
N ILE A 96 -5.20 -18.11 9.47
CA ILE A 96 -3.91 -17.94 8.80
C ILE A 96 -4.09 -17.95 7.28
N GLU A 97 -4.88 -18.88 6.77
CA GLU A 97 -5.15 -18.98 5.33
C GLU A 97 -5.84 -17.71 4.80
N ILE A 98 -6.85 -17.22 5.52
CA ILE A 98 -7.56 -15.99 5.15
C ILE A 98 -6.61 -14.80 5.12
N LEU A 99 -5.77 -14.64 6.15
CA LEU A 99 -4.80 -13.55 6.22
C LEU A 99 -3.74 -13.65 5.13
N THR A 100 -3.25 -14.86 4.86
CA THR A 100 -2.27 -15.11 3.80
C THR A 100 -2.82 -14.65 2.45
N LYS A 101 -4.07 -15.01 2.17
CA LYS A 101 -4.73 -14.60 0.93
C LYS A 101 -4.87 -13.07 0.85
N ARG A 102 -5.26 -12.43 1.94
CA ARG A 102 -5.37 -10.96 2.00
C ARG A 102 -4.02 -10.28 1.77
N THR A 103 -2.96 -10.85 2.32
CA THR A 103 -1.59 -10.34 2.14
C THR A 103 -1.16 -10.41 0.69
N GLU A 104 -1.48 -11.52 0.01
CA GLU A 104 -1.19 -11.70 -1.42
C GLU A 104 -1.98 -10.71 -2.28
N GLU A 105 -3.25 -10.48 -1.96
CA GLU A 105 -4.10 -9.52 -2.67
C GLU A 105 -3.55 -8.09 -2.53
N ILE A 106 -3.08 -7.72 -1.35
CA ILE A 106 -2.45 -6.41 -1.12
C ILE A 106 -1.17 -6.29 -1.93
N LEU A 107 -0.34 -7.32 -1.96
CA LEU A 107 0.90 -7.31 -2.73
C LEU A 107 0.63 -7.12 -4.23
N GLU A 108 -0.37 -7.81 -4.76
CA GLU A 108 -0.79 -7.64 -6.16
C GLU A 108 -1.24 -6.20 -6.45
N LEU A 109 -2.05 -5.63 -5.56
CA LEU A 109 -2.51 -4.25 -5.69
C LEU A 109 -1.33 -3.27 -5.66
N MET A 110 -0.40 -3.46 -4.72
CA MET A 110 0.80 -2.63 -4.63
C MET A 110 1.63 -2.70 -5.91
N ASN A 111 1.79 -3.90 -6.48
CA ASN A 111 2.54 -4.09 -7.71
C ASN A 111 1.88 -3.36 -8.89
N LYS A 112 0.56 -3.42 -9.00
CA LYS A 112 -0.19 -2.68 -10.02
C LYS A 112 -0.01 -1.18 -9.87
N MET A 113 -0.04 -0.68 -8.64
CA MET A 113 0.15 0.75 -8.36
C MET A 113 1.57 1.20 -8.69
N LYS A 114 2.58 0.37 -8.43
CA LYS A 114 3.98 0.66 -8.78
C LYS A 114 4.18 0.69 -10.29
N ILE A 115 3.50 -0.17 -11.04
CA ILE A 115 3.52 -0.15 -12.50
C ILE A 115 2.88 1.13 -13.02
N GLU A 116 1.73 1.52 -12.47
CA GLU A 116 1.07 2.79 -12.81
C GLU A 116 1.99 3.98 -12.53
N PHE A 117 2.64 4.00 -11.38
CA PHE A 117 3.59 5.03 -11.00
C PHE A 117 4.71 5.15 -12.04
N SER A 118 5.33 4.04 -12.42
CA SER A 118 6.42 4.02 -13.40
C SER A 118 5.95 4.55 -14.76
N SER A 119 4.75 4.18 -15.17
CA SER A 119 4.16 4.66 -16.44
C SER A 119 3.93 6.16 -16.41
N ILE A 120 3.38 6.69 -15.32
CA ILE A 120 3.16 8.13 -15.16
C ILE A 120 4.49 8.88 -15.11
N GLU A 121 5.49 8.32 -14.41
CA GLU A 121 6.82 8.90 -14.32
C GLU A 121 7.47 9.04 -15.69
N GLU A 122 7.44 7.99 -16.51
CA GLU A 122 7.97 8.03 -17.88
C GLU A 122 7.27 9.09 -18.72
N THR A 123 5.95 9.13 -18.67
CA THR A 123 5.15 10.14 -19.39
C THR A 123 5.51 11.55 -18.93
N THR A 124 5.66 11.74 -17.62
CA THR A 124 5.99 13.03 -17.02
C THR A 124 7.37 13.51 -17.42
N ILE A 125 8.35 12.62 -17.45
CA ILE A 125 9.71 12.93 -17.91
C ILE A 125 9.69 13.34 -19.38
N SER A 126 8.95 12.62 -20.22
CA SER A 126 8.80 12.97 -21.63
C SER A 126 8.15 14.34 -21.83
N LEU A 127 7.10 14.63 -21.09
CA LEU A 127 6.43 15.93 -21.14
C LEU A 127 7.34 17.07 -20.67
N ALA A 128 8.09 16.84 -19.61
CA ALA A 128 9.05 17.82 -19.09
C ALA A 128 10.15 18.11 -20.11
N ASN A 129 10.63 17.08 -20.81
CA ASN A 129 11.65 17.25 -21.86
C ASN A 129 11.11 18.06 -23.03
N VAL A 130 9.88 17.78 -23.48
CA VAL A 130 9.21 18.57 -24.54
C VAL A 130 9.05 20.01 -24.12
N PHE A 131 8.61 20.25 -22.89
CA PHE A 131 8.46 21.59 -22.34
C PHE A 131 9.79 22.35 -22.35
N ASN A 132 10.87 21.72 -21.88
CA ASN A 132 12.19 22.33 -21.84
C ASN A 132 12.73 22.63 -23.23
N GLU A 133 12.51 21.74 -24.22
CA GLU A 133 12.90 21.96 -25.61
C GLU A 133 12.16 23.17 -26.23
N GLN A 134 10.88 23.29 -25.95
CA GLN A 134 10.08 24.42 -26.45
C GLN A 134 10.50 25.72 -25.80
N ILE A 135 10.82 25.73 -24.52
CA ILE A 135 11.34 26.91 -23.81
C ILE A 135 12.70 27.31 -24.40
N ALA A 136 13.58 26.36 -24.66
CA ALA A 136 14.87 26.64 -25.28
C ALA A 136 14.73 27.23 -26.68
N SER A 137 13.79 26.72 -27.48
CA SER A 137 13.48 27.29 -28.81
C SER A 137 12.99 28.72 -28.72
N LEU A 138 12.17 29.03 -27.73
CA LEU A 138 11.68 30.42 -27.51
C LEU A 138 12.81 31.36 -27.17
N GLN A 139 13.73 30.95 -26.30
CA GLN A 139 14.88 31.75 -25.89
C GLN A 139 15.82 31.99 -27.09
N ALA A 140 15.96 31.00 -27.98
CA ALA A 140 16.79 31.12 -29.17
C ALA A 140 16.21 32.10 -30.21
N GLU A 141 14.90 32.31 -30.21
CA GLU A 141 14.24 33.25 -31.12
C GLU A 141 14.32 34.74 -30.68
N GLN A 142 14.74 34.95 -29.45
CA GLN A 142 14.98 36.31 -28.93
C GLN A 142 16.42 36.71 -29.25
#